data_10f1ecd921a9cba0e90775b4b2aa2c20
#
_entry.id   10f1ecd921a9cba0e90775b4b2aa2c20
#
_cell.length_a   1.000
_cell.length_b   1.000
_cell.length_c   1.000
_cell.angle_alpha   90.00
_cell.angle_beta   90.00
_cell.angle_gamma   90.00
#
_symmetry.space_group_name_H-M   'P 1'
#
loop_
_entity.id
_entity.type
_entity.pdbx_description
1 polymer ?
#
loop_
_entity_poly.entity_id
_entity_poly.type
_entity_poly.pdbx_seq_one_letter_code
_entity_poly.pdbx_strand_id
1 'polypeptide(L)'
;MGCILKGGGGLYSRVTVGAVLLAAGSGSRMGNRPKSLLELGGVPLIRRQLIALSGAGVDEVVVVLGHYADLIEEAVKEFPVTLVRNPNPDAGQISSLRLGLQALSPKLDAALVALADQPLINSQDINDLIGAYKKRTADTQVVQPTVDGLPGNPVMFSSEVRDQILSVDANVGCRQWQSAHPDQVHHWSTTNSRYRTDVDTLEDIAALAARTGHQLKWPAHLLVTV
;
A
#
# COMPACT_ATOMS: atom_id res chain seq x y z
N MET A 1 -0.97 -56.71 12.25
CA MET A 1 -1.88 -55.59 12.47
C MET A 1 -1.02 -54.31 12.44
N GLY A 2 -0.79 -53.78 11.23
CA GLY A 2 0.15 -52.69 10.98
C GLY A 2 -0.55 -51.35 11.04
N CYS A 3 -0.12 -50.48 11.94
CA CYS A 3 -0.58 -49.10 12.06
C CYS A 3 0.16 -48.28 11.02
N ILE A 4 -0.52 -47.86 9.95
CA ILE A 4 0.00 -46.93 8.94
C ILE A 4 -0.16 -45.52 9.50
N LEU A 5 0.97 -44.96 9.97
CA LEU A 5 1.06 -43.52 10.25
C LEU A 5 1.00 -42.77 8.92
N LYS A 6 -0.12 -42.16 8.61
CA LYS A 6 -0.24 -41.16 7.54
C LYS A 6 0.52 -39.91 8.00
N GLY A 7 1.76 -39.79 7.57
CA GLY A 7 2.51 -38.56 7.64
C GLY A 7 1.92 -37.51 6.66
N GLY A 8 1.04 -36.67 7.16
CA GLY A 8 0.58 -35.48 6.43
C GLY A 8 1.68 -34.43 6.43
N GLY A 9 2.64 -34.50 5.52
CA GLY A 9 3.54 -33.42 5.20
C GLY A 9 2.74 -32.32 4.48
N GLY A 10 2.10 -31.44 5.22
CA GLY A 10 1.54 -30.21 4.64
C GLY A 10 2.68 -29.38 4.07
N LEU A 11 2.83 -29.36 2.76
CA LEU A 11 3.60 -28.35 2.07
C LEU A 11 3.03 -26.99 2.54
N TYR A 12 3.82 -26.25 3.32
CA TYR A 12 3.49 -24.89 3.66
C TYR A 12 3.50 -24.09 2.37
N SER A 13 2.35 -23.94 1.73
CA SER A 13 2.23 -23.08 0.55
C SER A 13 2.51 -21.64 1.01
N ARG A 14 3.45 -21.00 0.34
CA ARG A 14 3.73 -19.59 0.55
C ARG A 14 2.47 -18.79 0.18
N VAL A 15 2.07 -17.87 1.05
CA VAL A 15 1.00 -16.91 0.73
C VAL A 15 1.48 -16.00 -0.40
N THR A 16 0.78 -16.00 -1.51
CA THR A 16 1.04 -15.08 -2.64
C THR A 16 0.36 -13.74 -2.40
N VAL A 17 1.11 -12.65 -2.54
CA VAL A 17 0.65 -11.31 -2.19
C VAL A 17 0.77 -10.38 -3.39
N GLY A 18 -0.34 -9.75 -3.77
CA GLY A 18 -0.34 -8.63 -4.69
C GLY A 18 -0.43 -7.30 -3.95
N ALA A 19 0.25 -6.27 -4.43
CA ALA A 19 0.15 -4.92 -3.87
C ALA A 19 -0.49 -3.95 -4.86
N VAL A 20 -1.37 -3.10 -4.34
CA VAL A 20 -1.85 -1.89 -5.01
C VAL A 20 -1.15 -0.70 -4.39
N LEU A 21 -0.32 0.00 -5.17
CA LEU A 21 0.34 1.23 -4.76
C LEU A 21 -0.44 2.43 -5.32
N LEU A 22 -1.09 3.19 -4.44
CA LEU A 22 -1.90 4.34 -4.81
C LEU A 22 -1.02 5.59 -4.99
N ALA A 23 -1.00 6.13 -6.21
CA ALA A 23 -0.23 7.29 -6.61
C ALA A 23 -1.04 8.29 -7.46
N ALA A 24 -2.38 8.30 -7.33
CA ALA A 24 -3.29 9.06 -8.18
C ALA A 24 -3.64 10.47 -7.64
N GLY A 25 -3.12 10.86 -6.49
CA GLY A 25 -3.49 12.10 -5.80
C GLY A 25 -3.10 13.39 -6.53
N SER A 26 -3.90 14.45 -6.36
CA SER A 26 -3.69 15.77 -6.98
C SER A 26 -2.58 16.59 -6.31
N GLY A 27 -2.18 16.27 -5.08
CA GLY A 27 -1.22 17.07 -4.33
C GLY A 27 -1.68 18.51 -4.05
N SER A 28 -2.97 18.76 -3.99
CA SER A 28 -3.57 20.11 -3.84
C SER A 28 -3.02 20.88 -2.64
N ARG A 29 -2.82 20.19 -1.51
CA ARG A 29 -2.22 20.74 -0.28
C ARG A 29 -0.69 20.94 -0.36
N MET A 30 -0.07 20.50 -1.46
CA MET A 30 1.37 20.57 -1.72
C MET A 30 1.68 21.47 -2.93
N GLY A 31 0.80 22.43 -3.21
CA GLY A 31 0.94 23.34 -4.35
C GLY A 31 0.72 22.66 -5.70
N ASN A 32 -0.21 21.71 -5.77
CA ASN A 32 -0.51 20.93 -6.98
C ASN A 32 0.73 20.25 -7.56
N ARG A 33 1.46 19.55 -6.73
CA ARG A 33 2.68 18.79 -7.12
C ARG A 33 2.54 17.29 -6.77
N PRO A 34 3.17 16.42 -7.55
CA PRO A 34 3.12 14.97 -7.33
C PRO A 34 3.90 14.56 -6.08
N LYS A 35 3.23 14.44 -4.93
CA LYS A 35 3.83 14.06 -3.63
C LYS A 35 4.71 12.81 -3.71
N SER A 36 4.30 11.85 -4.53
CA SER A 36 5.02 10.59 -4.75
C SER A 36 6.40 10.78 -5.38
N LEU A 37 6.67 11.93 -5.99
CA LEU A 37 7.98 12.29 -6.54
C LEU A 37 8.87 13.10 -5.59
N LEU A 38 8.39 13.47 -4.39
CA LEU A 38 9.29 13.95 -3.34
C LEU A 38 10.42 12.95 -3.12
N GLU A 39 11.62 13.47 -2.90
CA GLU A 39 12.82 12.65 -2.72
C GLU A 39 13.27 12.63 -1.27
N LEU A 40 13.56 11.42 -0.79
CA LEU A 40 14.28 11.18 0.45
C LEU A 40 15.66 10.59 0.12
N GLY A 41 16.72 11.35 0.40
CA GLY A 41 18.07 10.94 0.03
C GLY A 41 18.29 10.81 -1.48
N GLY A 42 17.62 11.65 -2.29
CA GLY A 42 17.70 11.62 -3.76
C GLY A 42 16.88 10.51 -4.43
N VAL A 43 16.06 9.78 -3.68
CA VAL A 43 15.21 8.71 -4.24
C VAL A 43 13.74 9.10 -4.08
N PRO A 44 12.96 9.18 -5.18
CA PRO A 44 11.53 9.47 -5.14
C PRO A 44 10.76 8.51 -4.23
N LEU A 45 9.77 9.03 -3.49
CA LEU A 45 8.98 8.23 -2.53
C LEU A 45 8.34 7.02 -3.19
N ILE A 46 7.80 7.16 -4.40
CA ILE A 46 7.22 6.03 -5.12
C ILE A 46 8.24 4.93 -5.41
N ARG A 47 9.47 5.28 -5.80
CA ARG A 47 10.54 4.29 -6.02
C ARG A 47 10.93 3.59 -4.73
N ARG A 48 10.97 4.33 -3.61
CA ARG A 48 11.21 3.76 -2.27
C ARG A 48 10.15 2.73 -1.90
N GLN A 49 8.88 3.03 -2.17
CA GLN A 49 7.78 2.07 -1.95
C GLN A 49 7.94 0.82 -2.82
N LEU A 50 8.27 0.97 -4.10
CA LEU A 50 8.50 -0.18 -5.00
C LEU A 50 9.68 -1.04 -4.54
N ILE A 51 10.78 -0.42 -4.09
CA ILE A 51 11.94 -1.13 -3.52
C ILE A 51 11.52 -1.88 -2.24
N ALA A 52 10.72 -1.27 -1.38
CA ALA A 52 10.23 -1.89 -0.16
C ALA A 52 9.33 -3.11 -0.44
N LEU A 53 8.39 -2.99 -1.37
CA LEU A 53 7.50 -4.07 -1.81
C LEU A 53 8.28 -5.23 -2.43
N SER A 54 9.21 -4.93 -3.32
CA SER A 54 10.09 -5.93 -3.94
C SER A 54 10.98 -6.62 -2.90
N GLY A 55 11.60 -5.86 -2.01
CA GLY A 55 12.44 -6.40 -0.92
C GLY A 55 11.69 -7.27 0.09
N ALA A 56 10.39 -7.08 0.23
CA ALA A 56 9.51 -7.92 1.04
C ALA A 56 9.00 -9.17 0.28
N GLY A 57 9.33 -9.33 -0.99
CA GLY A 57 8.93 -10.47 -1.80
C GLY A 57 7.45 -10.47 -2.17
N VAL A 58 6.86 -9.31 -2.37
CA VAL A 58 5.52 -9.15 -2.97
C VAL A 58 5.55 -9.68 -4.39
N ASP A 59 4.56 -10.51 -4.77
CA ASP A 59 4.57 -11.27 -6.03
C ASP A 59 4.17 -10.43 -7.24
N GLU A 60 3.27 -9.47 -7.05
CA GLU A 60 2.74 -8.61 -8.11
C GLU A 60 2.50 -7.20 -7.55
N VAL A 61 2.86 -6.17 -8.32
CA VAL A 61 2.60 -4.79 -7.94
C VAL A 61 1.86 -4.08 -9.06
N VAL A 62 0.72 -3.48 -8.70
CA VAL A 62 -0.04 -2.57 -9.55
C VAL A 62 0.10 -1.15 -9.00
N VAL A 63 0.57 -0.23 -9.81
CA VAL A 63 0.65 1.21 -9.49
C VAL A 63 -0.52 1.93 -10.13
N VAL A 64 -1.33 2.61 -9.32
CA VAL A 64 -2.47 3.38 -9.84
C VAL A 64 -2.08 4.84 -9.97
N LEU A 65 -2.11 5.34 -11.19
CA LEU A 65 -1.77 6.69 -11.61
C LEU A 65 -3.02 7.56 -11.77
N GLY A 66 -2.87 8.86 -11.63
CA GLY A 66 -3.95 9.85 -11.79
C GLY A 66 -3.46 11.16 -12.36
N HIS A 67 -3.53 12.23 -11.57
CA HIS A 67 -3.23 13.62 -12.01
C HIS A 67 -1.84 13.80 -12.65
N TYR A 68 -0.82 13.05 -12.22
CA TYR A 68 0.55 13.20 -12.71
C TYR A 68 1.06 11.94 -13.39
N ALA A 69 0.17 11.25 -14.12
CA ALA A 69 0.43 9.94 -14.66
C ALA A 69 1.74 9.86 -15.46
N ASP A 70 1.97 10.81 -16.39
CA ASP A 70 3.16 10.78 -17.25
C ASP A 70 4.46 10.96 -16.47
N LEU A 71 4.48 11.86 -15.47
CA LEU A 71 5.66 12.09 -14.64
C LEU A 71 5.99 10.88 -13.76
N ILE A 72 4.95 10.26 -13.18
CA ILE A 72 5.12 9.10 -12.30
C ILE A 72 5.49 7.87 -13.13
N GLU A 73 4.87 7.65 -14.28
CA GLU A 73 5.20 6.56 -15.19
C GLU A 73 6.68 6.60 -15.59
N GLU A 74 7.20 7.78 -15.95
CA GLU A 74 8.63 7.95 -16.26
C GLU A 74 9.52 7.60 -15.06
N ALA A 75 9.11 7.97 -13.84
CA ALA A 75 9.87 7.68 -12.63
C ALA A 75 9.93 6.19 -12.28
N VAL A 76 8.98 5.38 -12.74
CA VAL A 76 8.86 3.94 -12.38
C VAL A 76 9.06 3.00 -13.54
N LYS A 77 9.36 3.48 -14.74
CA LYS A 77 9.47 2.68 -15.98
C LYS A 77 10.44 1.50 -15.93
N GLU A 78 11.41 1.56 -15.03
CA GLU A 78 12.43 0.49 -14.87
C GLU A 78 11.95 -0.63 -13.92
N PHE A 79 10.82 -0.45 -13.25
CA PHE A 79 10.29 -1.45 -12.32
C PHE A 79 9.34 -2.41 -13.03
N PRO A 80 9.37 -3.71 -12.68
CA PRO A 80 8.47 -4.72 -13.26
C PRO A 80 7.09 -4.63 -12.60
N VAL A 81 6.35 -3.57 -12.90
CA VAL A 81 5.03 -3.28 -12.31
C VAL A 81 3.98 -3.09 -13.39
N THR A 82 2.73 -3.36 -13.06
CA THR A 82 1.58 -3.03 -13.90
C THR A 82 1.14 -1.60 -13.59
N LEU A 83 1.04 -0.75 -14.62
CA LEU A 83 0.56 0.61 -14.49
C LEU A 83 -0.92 0.70 -14.90
N VAL A 84 -1.73 1.32 -14.06
CA VAL A 84 -3.15 1.56 -14.33
C VAL A 84 -3.42 3.06 -14.19
N ARG A 85 -3.94 3.69 -15.24
CA ARG A 85 -4.35 5.10 -15.19
C ARG A 85 -5.81 5.21 -14.78
N ASN A 86 -6.09 5.95 -13.72
CA ASN A 86 -7.46 6.29 -13.36
C ASN A 86 -7.94 7.44 -14.27
N PRO A 87 -8.97 7.24 -15.10
CA PRO A 87 -9.47 8.28 -16.00
C PRO A 87 -10.20 9.40 -15.25
N ASN A 88 -10.63 9.15 -14.01
CA ASN A 88 -11.32 10.12 -13.17
C ASN A 88 -10.76 10.10 -11.74
N PRO A 89 -9.53 10.61 -11.53
CA PRO A 89 -8.89 10.61 -10.21
C PRO A 89 -9.63 11.49 -9.18
N ASP A 90 -10.42 12.45 -9.63
CA ASP A 90 -11.24 13.31 -8.76
C ASP A 90 -12.46 12.59 -8.17
N ALA A 91 -12.83 11.42 -8.68
CA ALA A 91 -13.83 10.55 -8.06
C ALA A 91 -13.41 9.98 -6.69
N GLY A 92 -12.18 10.30 -6.25
CA GLY A 92 -11.65 9.96 -4.94
C GLY A 92 -10.82 8.66 -4.91
N GLN A 93 -10.25 8.41 -3.75
CA GLN A 93 -9.31 7.32 -3.55
C GLN A 93 -9.92 5.93 -3.79
N ILE A 94 -11.23 5.76 -3.54
CA ILE A 94 -11.93 4.49 -3.75
C ILE A 94 -11.91 4.08 -5.21
N SER A 95 -12.10 5.03 -6.15
CA SER A 95 -12.06 4.73 -7.58
C SER A 95 -10.69 4.19 -8.01
N SER A 96 -9.61 4.82 -7.54
CA SER A 96 -8.24 4.37 -7.78
C SER A 96 -7.96 3.00 -7.14
N LEU A 97 -8.40 2.78 -5.90
CA LEU A 97 -8.27 1.51 -5.21
C LEU A 97 -8.91 0.38 -6.01
N ARG A 98 -10.15 0.56 -6.44
CA ARG A 98 -10.90 -0.47 -7.18
C ARG A 98 -10.25 -0.82 -8.50
N LEU A 99 -9.77 0.18 -9.26
CA LEU A 99 -8.99 -0.05 -10.49
C LEU A 99 -7.73 -0.87 -10.23
N GLY A 100 -7.00 -0.55 -9.17
CA GLY A 100 -5.82 -1.32 -8.78
C GLY A 100 -6.15 -2.76 -8.40
N LEU A 101 -7.20 -2.98 -7.61
CA LEU A 101 -7.64 -4.32 -7.21
C LEU A 101 -8.12 -5.16 -8.39
N GLN A 102 -8.80 -4.54 -9.38
CA GLN A 102 -9.24 -5.21 -10.61
C GLN A 102 -8.07 -5.68 -11.47
N ALA A 103 -6.97 -4.92 -11.46
CA ALA A 103 -5.79 -5.22 -12.25
C ALA A 103 -4.90 -6.31 -11.64
N LEU A 104 -5.02 -6.60 -10.34
CA LEU A 104 -4.32 -7.70 -9.69
C LEU A 104 -4.80 -9.06 -10.20
N SER A 105 -3.87 -9.99 -10.35
CA SER A 105 -4.19 -11.39 -10.69
C SER A 105 -5.21 -11.99 -9.73
N PRO A 106 -6.25 -12.69 -10.22
CA PRO A 106 -7.22 -13.36 -9.37
C PRO A 106 -6.65 -14.58 -8.62
N LYS A 107 -5.42 -14.99 -8.95
CA LYS A 107 -4.77 -16.17 -8.35
C LYS A 107 -4.00 -15.85 -7.06
N LEU A 108 -3.95 -14.59 -6.67
CA LEU A 108 -3.26 -14.17 -5.44
C LEU A 108 -4.10 -14.52 -4.21
N ASP A 109 -3.43 -14.94 -3.14
CA ASP A 109 -4.07 -15.27 -1.86
C ASP A 109 -4.49 -14.02 -1.08
N ALA A 110 -3.74 -12.92 -1.24
CA ALA A 110 -3.98 -11.70 -0.50
C ALA A 110 -3.62 -10.45 -1.31
N ALA A 111 -4.24 -9.34 -0.94
CA ALA A 111 -3.92 -8.01 -1.44
C ALA A 111 -3.39 -7.10 -0.32
N LEU A 112 -2.43 -6.27 -0.66
CA LEU A 112 -1.85 -5.23 0.18
C LEU A 112 -2.08 -3.88 -0.48
N VAL A 113 -2.59 -2.90 0.26
CA VAL A 113 -2.79 -1.54 -0.24
C VAL A 113 -1.82 -0.61 0.43
N ALA A 114 -0.92 -0.04 -0.36
CA ALA A 114 0.11 0.90 0.06
C ALA A 114 -0.12 2.30 -0.54
N LEU A 115 0.43 3.31 0.13
CA LEU A 115 0.35 4.71 -0.29
C LEU A 115 1.73 5.21 -0.72
N ALA A 116 1.78 5.91 -1.85
CA ALA A 116 3.05 6.41 -2.41
C ALA A 116 3.64 7.62 -1.65
N ASP A 117 2.92 8.17 -0.69
CA ASP A 117 3.31 9.33 0.13
C ASP A 117 3.81 8.97 1.55
N GLN A 118 4.09 7.69 1.81
CA GLN A 118 4.68 7.22 3.07
C GLN A 118 6.20 7.11 2.96
N PRO A 119 6.98 8.11 3.43
CA PRO A 119 8.41 8.21 3.15
C PRO A 119 9.28 7.17 3.85
N LEU A 120 8.80 6.60 4.97
CA LEU A 120 9.63 5.80 5.87
C LEU A 120 9.34 4.30 5.84
N ILE A 121 8.27 3.87 5.19
CA ILE A 121 7.97 2.43 5.04
C ILE A 121 9.10 1.75 4.27
N ASN A 122 9.54 0.60 4.77
CA ASN A 122 10.60 -0.20 4.19
C ASN A 122 10.19 -1.69 4.08
N SER A 123 11.08 -2.52 3.53
CA SER A 123 10.78 -3.94 3.32
C SER A 123 10.53 -4.72 4.61
N GLN A 124 11.17 -4.34 5.73
CA GLN A 124 10.94 -4.98 7.02
C GLN A 124 9.52 -4.71 7.52
N ASP A 125 9.04 -3.48 7.38
CA ASP A 125 7.68 -3.11 7.78
C ASP A 125 6.63 -3.92 7.01
N ILE A 126 6.85 -4.10 5.71
CA ILE A 126 5.96 -4.90 4.86
C ILE A 126 6.04 -6.39 5.25
N ASN A 127 7.23 -6.91 5.52
CA ASN A 127 7.41 -8.27 6.01
C ASN A 127 6.73 -8.52 7.36
N ASP A 128 6.80 -7.54 8.27
CA ASP A 128 6.15 -7.63 9.58
C ASP A 128 4.61 -7.69 9.42
N LEU A 129 4.05 -6.87 8.53
CA LEU A 129 2.62 -6.91 8.20
C LEU A 129 2.22 -8.25 7.57
N ILE A 130 2.99 -8.75 6.59
CA ILE A 130 2.75 -10.08 5.98
C ILE A 130 2.87 -11.18 7.06
N GLY A 131 3.81 -11.06 7.99
CA GLY A 131 3.97 -11.96 9.12
C GLY A 131 2.76 -11.94 10.06
N ALA A 132 2.24 -10.77 10.39
CA ALA A 132 1.02 -10.60 11.17
C ALA A 132 -0.19 -11.22 10.45
N TYR A 133 -0.31 -10.99 9.14
CA TYR A 133 -1.37 -11.58 8.33
C TYR A 133 -1.30 -13.12 8.31
N LYS A 134 -0.13 -13.71 8.19
CA LYS A 134 0.05 -15.18 8.22
C LYS A 134 -0.34 -15.81 9.56
N LYS A 135 -0.20 -15.07 10.66
CA LYS A 135 -0.52 -15.52 12.03
C LYS A 135 -1.98 -15.27 12.43
N ARG A 136 -2.78 -14.66 11.57
CA ARG A 136 -4.18 -14.35 11.86
C ARG A 136 -5.01 -15.60 12.10
N THR A 137 -6.11 -15.46 12.82
CA THR A 137 -7.13 -16.53 12.97
C THR A 137 -7.86 -16.77 11.65
N ALA A 138 -8.50 -17.92 11.52
CA ALA A 138 -9.25 -18.26 10.30
C ALA A 138 -10.38 -17.27 9.98
N ASP A 139 -10.99 -16.67 11.00
CA ASP A 139 -12.09 -15.72 10.86
C ASP A 139 -11.62 -14.31 10.50
N THR A 140 -10.32 -14.03 10.69
CA THR A 140 -9.74 -12.74 10.35
C THR A 140 -9.45 -12.66 8.85
N GLN A 141 -10.01 -11.66 8.18
CA GLN A 141 -9.83 -11.43 6.76
C GLN A 141 -8.94 -10.22 6.45
N VAL A 142 -8.88 -9.25 7.38
CA VAL A 142 -8.10 -8.01 7.25
C VAL A 142 -7.13 -7.87 8.41
N VAL A 143 -5.90 -7.46 8.12
CA VAL A 143 -4.92 -7.02 9.13
C VAL A 143 -4.61 -5.55 8.88
N GLN A 144 -4.97 -4.71 9.84
CA GLN A 144 -4.77 -3.26 9.84
C GLN A 144 -3.75 -2.90 10.92
N PRO A 145 -2.56 -2.40 10.59
CA PRO A 145 -1.64 -1.91 11.61
C PRO A 145 -2.26 -0.72 12.35
N THR A 146 -2.07 -0.68 13.67
CA THR A 146 -2.50 0.44 14.51
C THR A 146 -1.34 0.94 15.36
N VAL A 147 -1.16 2.25 15.39
CA VAL A 147 -0.18 2.93 16.24
C VAL A 147 -0.94 3.89 17.15
N ASP A 148 -0.76 3.74 18.44
CA ASP A 148 -1.51 4.51 19.45
C ASP A 148 -3.05 4.43 19.25
N GLY A 149 -3.53 3.24 18.88
CA GLY A 149 -4.94 2.98 18.62
C GLY A 149 -5.50 3.53 17.31
N LEU A 150 -4.68 4.19 16.49
CA LEU A 150 -5.09 4.79 15.24
C LEU A 150 -4.59 3.96 14.03
N PRO A 151 -5.44 3.79 12.99
CA PRO A 151 -5.10 2.96 11.84
C PRO A 151 -3.94 3.54 11.02
N GLY A 152 -3.07 2.66 10.54
CA GLY A 152 -1.93 2.97 9.67
C GLY A 152 -2.01 2.26 8.32
N ASN A 153 -1.07 2.52 7.44
CA ASN A 153 -0.90 1.88 6.14
C ASN A 153 0.53 1.34 6.00
N PRO A 154 0.72 0.29 5.18
CA PRO A 154 -0.24 -0.43 4.36
C PRO A 154 -1.26 -1.26 5.16
N VAL A 155 -2.37 -1.62 4.51
CA VAL A 155 -3.35 -2.59 5.00
C VAL A 155 -3.29 -3.86 4.16
N MET A 156 -3.51 -5.02 4.77
CA MET A 156 -3.50 -6.31 4.07
C MET A 156 -4.79 -7.08 4.31
N PHE A 157 -5.32 -7.73 3.27
CA PHE A 157 -6.57 -8.49 3.33
C PHE A 157 -6.57 -9.66 2.32
N SER A 158 -7.49 -10.59 2.55
CA SER A 158 -7.63 -11.79 1.71
C SER A 158 -8.15 -11.47 0.31
N SER A 159 -7.92 -12.38 -0.63
CA SER A 159 -8.52 -12.32 -1.97
C SER A 159 -10.05 -12.29 -1.91
N GLU A 160 -10.65 -12.94 -0.91
CA GLU A 160 -12.10 -12.93 -0.69
C GLU A 160 -12.61 -11.51 -0.40
N VAL A 161 -11.94 -10.76 0.48
CA VAL A 161 -12.28 -9.34 0.74
C VAL A 161 -12.13 -8.49 -0.52
N ARG A 162 -11.06 -8.70 -1.30
CA ARG A 162 -10.89 -8.03 -2.59
C ARG A 162 -12.11 -8.27 -3.49
N ASP A 163 -12.52 -9.53 -3.65
CA ASP A 163 -13.63 -9.89 -4.51
C ASP A 163 -14.97 -9.32 -4.00
N GLN A 164 -15.17 -9.30 -2.69
CA GLN A 164 -16.33 -8.65 -2.06
C GLN A 164 -16.34 -7.14 -2.33
N ILE A 165 -15.22 -6.44 -2.14
CA ILE A 165 -15.11 -5.00 -2.46
C ILE A 165 -15.46 -4.75 -3.93
N LEU A 166 -14.99 -5.58 -4.83
CA LEU A 166 -15.24 -5.42 -6.27
C LEU A 166 -16.66 -5.76 -6.70
N SER A 167 -17.35 -6.64 -5.96
CA SER A 167 -18.72 -7.11 -6.29
C SER A 167 -19.83 -6.18 -5.83
N VAL A 168 -19.54 -5.25 -4.90
CA VAL A 168 -20.54 -4.34 -4.33
C VAL A 168 -20.45 -2.94 -4.95
N ASP A 169 -21.27 -2.01 -4.42
CA ASP A 169 -21.34 -0.62 -4.88
C ASP A 169 -19.96 0.04 -5.05
N ALA A 170 -19.82 0.90 -6.05
CA ALA A 170 -18.60 1.59 -6.40
C ALA A 170 -18.02 2.49 -5.28
N ASN A 171 -18.83 2.85 -4.28
CA ASN A 171 -18.44 3.66 -3.14
C ASN A 171 -17.83 2.84 -1.98
N VAL A 172 -17.74 1.52 -2.12
CA VAL A 172 -17.14 0.65 -1.11
C VAL A 172 -15.66 0.43 -1.39
N GLY A 173 -14.83 0.84 -0.45
CA GLY A 173 -13.40 0.55 -0.39
C GLY A 173 -13.04 -0.18 0.90
N CYS A 174 -11.75 -0.28 1.22
CA CYS A 174 -11.27 -1.02 2.39
C CYS A 174 -11.89 -0.52 3.70
N ARG A 175 -11.98 0.80 3.90
CA ARG A 175 -12.53 1.38 5.15
C ARG A 175 -14.01 1.04 5.32
N GLN A 176 -14.81 1.18 4.26
CA GLN A 176 -16.24 0.87 4.29
C GLN A 176 -16.46 -0.62 4.57
N TRP A 177 -15.67 -1.48 3.91
CA TRP A 177 -15.73 -2.91 4.14
C TRP A 177 -15.40 -3.26 5.60
N GLN A 178 -14.31 -2.72 6.15
CA GLN A 178 -13.90 -2.94 7.55
C GLN A 178 -14.98 -2.49 8.54
N SER A 179 -15.61 -1.33 8.29
CA SER A 179 -16.68 -0.82 9.14
C SER A 179 -17.91 -1.71 9.14
N ALA A 180 -18.19 -2.40 8.03
CA ALA A 180 -19.30 -3.33 7.90
C ALA A 180 -19.00 -4.72 8.49
N HIS A 181 -17.71 -5.07 8.66
CA HIS A 181 -17.26 -6.39 9.10
C HIS A 181 -16.19 -6.29 10.21
N PRO A 182 -16.50 -5.61 11.33
CA PRO A 182 -15.50 -5.34 12.38
C PRO A 182 -14.92 -6.61 12.99
N ASP A 183 -15.72 -7.69 13.08
CA ASP A 183 -15.29 -8.97 13.64
C ASP A 183 -14.26 -9.71 12.77
N GLN A 184 -14.11 -9.33 11.49
CA GLN A 184 -13.15 -9.91 10.57
C GLN A 184 -11.88 -9.07 10.43
N VAL A 185 -11.74 -8.01 11.21
CA VAL A 185 -10.59 -7.10 11.19
C VAL A 185 -9.71 -7.32 12.42
N HIS A 186 -8.47 -7.68 12.19
CA HIS A 186 -7.44 -7.67 13.22
C HIS A 186 -6.71 -6.33 13.24
N HIS A 187 -6.97 -5.53 14.26
CA HIS A 187 -6.20 -4.31 14.54
C HIS A 187 -4.86 -4.69 15.17
N TRP A 188 -3.85 -4.86 14.33
CA TRP A 188 -2.52 -5.25 14.75
C TRP A 188 -1.77 -4.07 15.39
N SER A 189 -1.69 -4.07 16.73
CA SER A 189 -1.04 -3.01 17.49
C SER A 189 0.48 -3.07 17.33
N THR A 190 1.09 -1.93 17.01
CA THR A 190 2.54 -1.76 16.88
C THR A 190 2.97 -0.39 17.37
N THR A 191 4.21 -0.28 17.84
CA THR A 191 4.85 1.01 18.20
C THR A 191 5.57 1.66 17.02
N ASN A 192 5.57 1.02 15.85
CA ASN A 192 6.26 1.50 14.67
C ASN A 192 5.48 2.63 13.99
N SER A 193 5.86 3.87 14.30
CA SER A 193 5.19 5.08 13.78
C SER A 193 5.27 5.23 12.26
N ARG A 194 6.11 4.48 11.55
CA ARG A 194 6.23 4.53 10.09
C ARG A 194 4.92 4.18 9.39
N TYR A 195 4.10 3.28 9.96
CA TYR A 195 2.77 2.95 9.42
C TYR A 195 1.80 4.12 9.40
N ARG A 196 2.05 5.18 10.19
CA ARG A 196 1.23 6.40 10.26
C ARG A 196 1.95 7.66 9.81
N THR A 197 3.12 7.53 9.22
CA THR A 197 3.89 8.67 8.71
C THR A 197 3.62 8.81 7.21
N ASP A 198 2.64 9.61 6.87
CA ASP A 198 2.34 10.11 5.54
C ASP A 198 2.73 11.59 5.43
N VAL A 199 2.87 12.08 4.20
CA VAL A 199 3.22 13.47 3.92
C VAL A 199 2.15 14.07 3.02
N ASP A 200 1.31 14.91 3.61
CA ASP A 200 0.16 15.51 2.96
C ASP A 200 0.32 17.02 2.74
N THR A 201 1.11 17.67 3.57
CA THR A 201 1.30 19.12 3.60
C THR A 201 2.77 19.50 3.70
N LEU A 202 3.09 20.78 3.49
CA LEU A 202 4.45 21.31 3.70
C LEU A 202 4.86 21.23 5.18
N GLU A 203 3.89 21.37 6.06
CA GLU A 203 4.07 21.24 7.51
C GLU A 203 4.50 19.80 7.88
N ASP A 204 3.96 18.78 7.21
CA ASP A 204 4.36 17.38 7.41
C ASP A 204 5.82 17.15 7.02
N ILE A 205 6.30 17.79 5.95
CA ILE A 205 7.70 17.76 5.55
C ILE A 205 8.60 18.32 6.67
N ALA A 206 8.23 19.49 7.21
CA ALA A 206 8.98 20.13 8.28
C ALA A 206 8.95 19.30 9.58
N ALA A 207 7.78 18.75 9.93
CA ALA A 207 7.61 17.91 11.11
C ALA A 207 8.40 16.59 10.98
N LEU A 208 8.44 15.98 9.80
CA LEU A 208 9.24 14.79 9.53
C LEU A 208 10.74 15.10 9.74
N ALA A 209 11.23 16.20 9.16
CA ALA A 209 12.62 16.63 9.31
C ALA A 209 13.00 16.89 10.77
N ALA A 210 12.15 17.60 11.52
CA ALA A 210 12.36 17.89 12.93
C ALA A 210 12.41 16.61 13.80
N ARG A 211 11.56 15.65 13.52
CA ARG A 211 11.43 14.41 14.30
C ARG A 211 12.52 13.39 13.98
N THR A 212 12.92 13.28 12.71
CA THR A 212 13.75 12.16 12.23
C THR A 212 15.10 12.58 11.65
N GLY A 213 15.32 13.87 11.39
CA GLY A 213 16.46 14.39 10.63
C GLY A 213 16.37 14.13 9.11
N HIS A 214 15.35 13.40 8.64
CA HIS A 214 15.16 13.14 7.22
C HIS A 214 14.55 14.33 6.50
N GLN A 215 15.23 14.81 5.48
CA GLN A 215 14.77 15.94 4.66
C GLN A 215 14.18 15.45 3.34
N LEU A 216 12.91 15.74 3.12
CA LEU A 216 12.26 15.56 1.82
C LEU A 216 12.52 16.80 0.96
N LYS A 217 12.83 16.56 -0.31
CA LYS A 217 13.10 17.63 -1.29
C LYS A 217 12.33 17.34 -2.58
N TRP A 218 11.91 18.41 -3.24
CA TRP A 218 11.40 18.28 -4.60
C TRP A 218 12.57 18.04 -5.56
N PRO A 219 12.41 17.15 -6.55
CA PRO A 219 13.39 17.03 -7.63
C PRO A 219 13.53 18.36 -8.37
N ALA A 220 14.75 18.68 -8.81
CA ALA A 220 15.08 19.98 -9.39
C ALA A 220 14.18 20.38 -10.56
N HIS A 221 13.78 19.42 -11.40
CA HIS A 221 12.93 19.66 -12.56
C HIS A 221 11.48 20.04 -12.20
N LEU A 222 11.03 19.78 -10.95
CA LEU A 222 9.72 20.17 -10.45
C LEU A 222 9.75 21.53 -9.69
N LEU A 223 10.93 22.11 -9.50
CA LEU A 223 11.09 23.43 -8.88
C LEU A 223 10.99 24.58 -9.87
N VAL A 224 11.09 24.34 -11.16
CA VAL A 224 11.25 25.34 -12.23
C VAL A 224 9.90 25.78 -12.83
N THR A 225 8.76 25.55 -12.18
CA THR A 225 7.47 26.04 -12.68
C THR A 225 6.89 27.07 -11.70
N VAL A 226 7.28 28.30 -11.89
CA VAL A 226 6.55 29.52 -11.47
C VAL A 226 6.28 30.37 -12.69
#